data_1110294fff3aa59d135c76e1cf6d4be2
#
_entry.id   1110294fff3aa59d135c76e1cf6d4be2
#
_cell.length_a   1.000
_cell.length_b   1.000
_cell.length_c   1.000
_cell.angle_alpha   90.00
_cell.angle_beta   90.00
_cell.angle_gamma   90.00
#
_symmetry.space_group_name_H-M   'P 1'
#
loop_
_entity.id
_entity.type
_entity.pdbx_description
1 polymer ?
#
loop_
_entity_poly.entity_id
_entity_poly.type
_entity_poly.pdbx_seq_one_letter_code
_entity_poly.pdbx_strand_id
1 'polypeptide(L)'
;ETVAHFAGRLAFETDCADVHAAFAAGEVDFVLLDVRGPTSFARGHVPGALNLPHRQMTAERMAEWPAGTLFVVYCAGPHCNGGDRAALRLAQLGRPVKLMIGGITGWADEGFEFATGS
;
A
#
# COMPACT_ATOMS: atom_id res chain seq x y z
N GLU A 1 20.90 -13.99 6.28
CA GLU A 1 21.37 -13.71 7.63
C GLU A 1 20.66 -12.47 8.19
N THR A 2 20.91 -12.10 9.46
CA THR A 2 20.12 -11.10 10.19
C THR A 2 20.17 -9.71 9.54
N VAL A 3 21.37 -9.25 9.13
CA VAL A 3 21.53 -7.94 8.51
C VAL A 3 20.75 -7.86 7.20
N ALA A 4 20.87 -8.88 6.35
CA ALA A 4 20.18 -8.92 5.07
C ALA A 4 18.67 -8.95 5.25
N HIS A 5 18.19 -9.67 6.26
CA HIS A 5 16.74 -9.74 6.55
C HIS A 5 16.17 -8.37 6.89
N PHE A 6 16.76 -7.66 7.83
CA PHE A 6 16.24 -6.36 8.24
C PHE A 6 16.49 -5.27 7.20
N ALA A 7 17.62 -5.32 6.49
CA ALA A 7 17.84 -4.42 5.36
C ALA A 7 16.76 -4.62 4.28
N GLY A 8 16.39 -5.88 4.02
CA GLY A 8 15.31 -6.20 3.10
C GLY A 8 13.97 -5.64 3.57
N ARG A 9 13.64 -5.79 4.86
CA ARG A 9 12.41 -5.21 5.40
C ARG A 9 12.35 -3.70 5.18
N LEU A 10 13.44 -2.99 5.49
CA LEU A 10 13.50 -1.54 5.31
C LEU A 10 13.41 -1.13 3.83
N ALA A 11 13.90 -1.98 2.92
CA ALA A 11 13.82 -1.73 1.48
C ALA A 11 12.42 -1.95 0.91
N PHE A 12 11.66 -2.91 1.46
CA PHE A 12 10.39 -3.35 0.89
C PHE A 12 9.17 -3.04 1.74
N GLU A 13 9.36 -2.40 2.90
CA GLU A 13 8.29 -1.96 3.80
C GLU A 13 8.37 -0.47 4.07
N THR A 14 7.22 0.12 4.31
CA THR A 14 7.08 1.45 4.87
C THR A 14 6.04 1.37 5.99
N ASP A 15 5.68 2.48 6.61
CA ASP A 15 4.70 2.50 7.69
C ASP A 15 3.73 3.67 7.53
N CYS A 16 2.70 3.69 8.37
CA CYS A 16 1.65 4.70 8.32
C CYS A 16 2.20 6.11 8.59
N ALA A 17 3.15 6.25 9.52
CA ALA A 17 3.73 7.54 9.85
C ALA A 17 4.48 8.15 8.66
N ASP A 18 5.28 7.35 7.97
CA ASP A 18 6.05 7.82 6.81
C ASP A 18 5.15 8.16 5.63
N VAL A 19 4.12 7.34 5.37
CA VAL A 19 3.15 7.62 4.31
C VAL A 19 2.39 8.91 4.61
N HIS A 20 1.91 9.07 5.84
CA HIS A 20 1.23 10.30 6.26
C HIS A 20 2.13 11.52 6.11
N ALA A 21 3.39 11.42 6.51
CA ALA A 21 4.36 12.52 6.39
C ALA A 21 4.59 12.91 4.93
N ALA A 22 4.66 11.93 4.02
CA ALA A 22 4.83 12.19 2.59
C ALA A 22 3.66 12.99 2.02
N PHE A 23 2.42 12.59 2.35
CA PHE A 23 1.23 13.33 1.92
C PHE A 23 1.17 14.73 2.52
N ALA A 24 1.50 14.87 3.81
CA ALA A 24 1.48 16.16 4.49
C ALA A 24 2.51 17.12 3.89
N ALA A 25 3.67 16.61 3.48
CA ALA A 25 4.74 17.42 2.87
C ALA A 25 4.51 17.69 1.37
N GLY A 26 3.53 17.04 0.75
CA GLY A 26 3.32 17.12 -0.70
C GLY A 26 4.42 16.44 -1.50
N GLU A 27 5.13 15.49 -0.90
CA GLU A 27 6.27 14.79 -1.50
C GLU A 27 5.93 13.32 -1.74
N VAL A 28 4.84 13.07 -2.46
CA VAL A 28 4.37 11.71 -2.75
C VAL A 28 4.92 11.26 -4.10
N ASP A 29 5.88 10.33 -4.05
CA ASP A 29 6.53 9.76 -5.23
C ASP A 29 6.08 8.31 -5.49
N PHE A 30 4.89 7.96 -5.01
CA PHE A 30 4.34 6.60 -5.12
C PHE A 30 2.82 6.66 -5.35
N VAL A 31 2.26 5.55 -5.81
CA VAL A 31 0.82 5.34 -5.89
C VAL A 31 0.41 4.45 -4.73
N LEU A 32 -0.49 4.93 -3.88
CA LEU A 32 -0.97 4.20 -2.71
C LEU A 32 -2.20 3.38 -3.09
N LEU A 33 -2.14 2.08 -2.89
CA LEU A 33 -3.22 1.16 -3.23
C LEU A 33 -3.78 0.48 -1.98
N ASP A 34 -5.08 0.68 -1.76
CA ASP A 34 -5.84 -0.07 -0.77
C ASP A 34 -6.31 -1.36 -1.45
N VAL A 35 -5.84 -2.50 -0.96
CA VAL A 35 -6.10 -3.79 -1.61
C VAL A 35 -7.29 -4.53 -1.01
N ARG A 36 -8.04 -3.88 -0.11
CA ARG A 36 -9.27 -4.44 0.44
C ARG A 36 -10.38 -4.38 -0.60
N GLY A 37 -11.51 -5.01 -0.29
CA GLY A 37 -12.68 -4.92 -1.16
C GLY A 37 -13.27 -3.51 -1.21
N PRO A 38 -14.08 -3.22 -2.24
CA PRO A 38 -14.64 -1.87 -2.44
C PRO A 38 -15.54 -1.39 -1.31
N THR A 39 -16.26 -2.29 -0.65
CA THR A 39 -17.12 -1.93 0.48
C THR A 39 -16.30 -1.42 1.67
N SER A 40 -15.21 -2.11 2.01
CA SER A 40 -14.32 -1.69 3.08
C SER A 40 -13.64 -0.37 2.74
N PHE A 41 -13.20 -0.23 1.50
CA PHE A 41 -12.58 1.02 1.01
C PHE A 41 -13.54 2.20 1.15
N ALA A 42 -14.79 2.04 0.73
CA ALA A 42 -15.79 3.10 0.81
C ALA A 42 -16.10 3.54 2.24
N ARG A 43 -16.03 2.61 3.20
CA ARG A 43 -16.27 2.91 4.62
C ARG A 43 -15.18 3.77 5.25
N GLY A 44 -13.96 3.64 4.77
CA GLY A 44 -12.84 4.42 5.26
C GLY A 44 -11.53 3.91 4.69
N HIS A 45 -10.76 4.82 4.13
CA HIS A 45 -9.45 4.51 3.54
C HIS A 45 -8.49 5.66 3.78
N VAL A 46 -7.23 5.41 3.57
CA VAL A 46 -6.20 6.46 3.64
C VAL A 46 -6.48 7.49 2.56
N PRO A 47 -6.56 8.79 2.91
CA PRO A 47 -6.76 9.83 1.90
C PRO A 47 -5.67 9.76 0.82
N GLY A 48 -6.09 9.77 -0.44
CA GLY A 48 -5.18 9.64 -1.57
C GLY A 48 -4.97 8.23 -2.09
N ALA A 49 -5.48 7.21 -1.38
CA ALA A 49 -5.39 5.83 -1.83
C ALA A 49 -6.40 5.54 -2.95
N LEU A 50 -5.99 4.66 -3.86
CA LEU A 50 -6.88 4.07 -4.86
C LEU A 50 -7.24 2.65 -4.41
N ASN A 51 -8.44 2.21 -4.71
CA ASN A 51 -8.86 0.85 -4.39
C ASN A 51 -8.50 -0.10 -5.53
N LEU A 52 -7.66 -1.08 -5.24
CA LEU A 52 -7.28 -2.10 -6.23
C LEU A 52 -6.97 -3.42 -5.53
N PRO A 53 -7.98 -4.30 -5.37
CA PRO A 53 -7.77 -5.64 -4.83
C PRO A 53 -6.75 -6.44 -5.66
N HIS A 54 -5.97 -7.32 -5.01
CA HIS A 54 -4.90 -8.04 -5.68
C HIS A 54 -5.37 -8.89 -6.86
N ARG A 55 -6.62 -9.36 -6.83
CA ARG A 55 -7.20 -10.14 -7.93
C ARG A 55 -7.33 -9.33 -9.22
N GLN A 56 -7.39 -8.01 -9.11
CA GLN A 56 -7.52 -7.11 -10.26
C GLN A 56 -6.16 -6.61 -10.76
N MET A 57 -5.08 -7.03 -10.13
CA MET A 57 -3.71 -6.64 -10.50
C MET A 57 -3.20 -7.54 -11.62
N THR A 58 -3.70 -7.30 -12.82
CA THR A 58 -3.21 -7.96 -14.03
C THR A 58 -2.13 -7.11 -14.68
N ALA A 59 -1.31 -7.72 -15.53
CA ALA A 59 -0.31 -6.97 -16.29
C ALA A 59 -0.96 -5.84 -17.09
N GLU A 60 -2.12 -6.11 -17.70
CA GLU A 60 -2.87 -5.15 -18.48
C GLU A 60 -3.34 -3.97 -17.63
N ARG A 61 -3.91 -4.23 -16.46
CA ARG A 61 -4.38 -3.17 -15.55
C ARG A 61 -3.21 -2.32 -15.06
N MET A 62 -2.11 -2.97 -14.69
CA MET A 62 -0.95 -2.25 -14.16
C MET A 62 -0.20 -1.46 -15.24
N ALA A 63 -0.38 -1.81 -16.50
CA ALA A 63 0.23 -1.07 -17.62
C ALA A 63 -0.32 0.36 -17.74
N GLU A 64 -1.38 0.71 -17.03
CA GLU A 64 -1.90 2.08 -16.97
C GLU A 64 -0.95 3.05 -16.28
N TRP A 65 0.02 2.53 -15.54
CA TRP A 65 1.07 3.36 -14.93
C TRP A 65 2.43 3.09 -15.58
N PRO A 66 3.30 4.11 -15.66
CA PRO A 66 4.66 3.93 -16.18
C PRO A 66 5.41 2.82 -15.44
N ALA A 67 6.33 2.16 -16.14
CA ALA A 67 7.05 0.99 -15.61
C ALA A 67 7.81 1.25 -14.31
N GLY A 68 8.32 2.47 -14.13
CA GLY A 68 9.09 2.85 -12.94
C GLY A 68 8.24 3.31 -11.74
N THR A 69 6.91 3.29 -11.86
CA THR A 69 6.04 3.74 -10.77
C THR A 69 6.22 2.87 -9.54
N LEU A 70 6.49 3.48 -8.39
CA LEU A 70 6.52 2.79 -7.11
C LEU A 70 5.08 2.68 -6.58
N PHE A 71 4.67 1.48 -6.25
CA PHE A 71 3.39 1.25 -5.58
C PHE A 71 3.63 1.00 -4.10
N VAL A 72 2.77 1.58 -3.26
CA VAL A 72 2.70 1.26 -1.84
C VAL A 72 1.33 0.63 -1.62
N VAL A 73 1.32 -0.57 -1.05
CA VAL A 73 0.08 -1.34 -0.85
C VAL A 73 -0.21 -1.53 0.64
N TYR A 74 -1.49 -1.59 0.99
CA TYR A 74 -1.90 -1.89 2.35
C TYR A 74 -3.24 -2.63 2.37
N CYS A 75 -3.47 -3.35 3.45
CA CYS A 75 -4.70 -4.06 3.72
C CYS A 75 -5.30 -3.60 5.07
N ALA A 76 -6.09 -4.45 5.72
CA ALA A 76 -6.76 -4.10 6.97
C ALA A 76 -5.77 -3.86 8.11
N GLY A 77 -4.80 -4.75 8.29
CA GLY A 77 -3.86 -4.64 9.39
C GLY A 77 -2.97 -5.87 9.48
N PRO A 78 -2.20 -6.01 10.58
CA PRO A 78 -1.24 -7.12 10.73
C PRO A 78 -1.86 -8.51 10.68
N HIS A 79 -3.14 -8.63 10.96
CA HIS A 79 -3.86 -9.89 10.92
C HIS A 79 -4.30 -10.31 9.51
N CYS A 80 -4.07 -9.47 8.51
CA CYS A 80 -4.50 -9.69 7.13
C CYS A 80 -3.28 -9.71 6.21
N ASN A 81 -3.13 -10.76 5.43
CA ASN A 81 -2.02 -10.87 4.49
C ASN A 81 -2.35 -10.37 3.08
N GLY A 82 -3.45 -9.64 2.92
CA GLY A 82 -3.84 -9.10 1.61
C GLY A 82 -2.81 -8.16 1.02
N GLY A 83 -2.18 -7.33 1.86
CA GLY A 83 -1.10 -6.45 1.43
C GLY A 83 0.12 -7.23 0.96
N ASP A 84 0.49 -8.27 1.69
CA ASP A 84 1.60 -9.16 1.29
C ASP A 84 1.33 -9.85 -0.03
N ARG A 85 0.10 -10.32 -0.24
CA ARG A 85 -0.30 -10.96 -1.50
C ARG A 85 -0.25 -9.98 -2.67
N ALA A 86 -0.71 -8.76 -2.45
CA ALA A 86 -0.67 -7.71 -3.47
C ALA A 86 0.78 -7.32 -3.80
N ALA A 87 1.62 -7.17 -2.77
CA ALA A 87 3.03 -6.87 -2.98
C ALA A 87 3.73 -7.96 -3.79
N LEU A 88 3.47 -9.23 -3.45
CA LEU A 88 4.01 -10.36 -4.21
C LEU A 88 3.55 -10.32 -5.66
N ARG A 89 2.26 -10.06 -5.88
CA ARG A 89 1.70 -10.00 -7.23
C ARG A 89 2.37 -8.91 -8.07
N LEU A 90 2.53 -7.72 -7.50
CA LEU A 90 3.19 -6.62 -8.21
C LEU A 90 4.66 -6.91 -8.47
N ALA A 91 5.36 -7.52 -7.51
CA ALA A 91 6.73 -7.94 -7.70
C ALA A 91 6.86 -8.97 -8.84
N GLN A 92 5.93 -9.93 -8.91
CA GLN A 92 5.89 -10.91 -10.01
C GLN A 92 5.66 -10.25 -11.36
N LEU A 93 4.95 -9.14 -11.39
CA LEU A 93 4.72 -8.35 -12.61
C LEU A 93 5.89 -7.38 -12.90
N GLY A 94 6.96 -7.43 -12.12
CA GLY A 94 8.11 -6.58 -12.31
C GLY A 94 7.92 -5.14 -11.86
N ARG A 95 6.91 -4.87 -11.02
CA ARG A 95 6.59 -3.51 -10.55
C ARG A 95 7.29 -3.21 -9.22
N PRO A 96 7.90 -2.04 -9.07
CA PRO A 96 8.43 -1.61 -7.76
C PRO A 96 7.29 -1.50 -6.75
N VAL A 97 7.47 -2.09 -5.58
CA VAL A 97 6.42 -2.14 -4.57
C VAL A 97 7.00 -2.11 -3.16
N LYS A 98 6.26 -1.45 -2.25
CA LYS A 98 6.49 -1.51 -0.80
C LYS A 98 5.18 -1.81 -0.10
N LEU A 99 5.26 -2.50 1.02
CA LEU A 99 4.11 -2.76 1.89
C LEU A 99 4.07 -1.70 2.99
N MET A 100 2.93 -1.03 3.15
CA MET A 100 2.69 -0.18 4.33
C MET A 100 2.23 -1.07 5.47
N ILE A 101 3.14 -1.36 6.40
CA ILE A 101 2.83 -2.19 7.55
C ILE A 101 1.81 -1.49 8.46
N GLY A 102 1.03 -2.28 9.17
CA GLY A 102 -0.03 -1.78 10.05
C GLY A 102 -1.37 -1.61 9.35
N GLY A 103 -1.40 -1.30 8.07
CA GLY A 103 -2.63 -1.15 7.31
C GLY A 103 -3.59 -0.11 7.87
N ILE A 104 -4.89 -0.31 7.64
CA ILE A 104 -5.91 0.64 8.08
C ILE A 104 -6.00 0.72 9.62
N THR A 105 -5.78 -0.39 10.32
CA THR A 105 -5.74 -0.39 11.79
C THR A 105 -4.58 0.45 12.31
N GLY A 106 -3.41 0.33 11.71
CA GLY A 106 -2.25 1.14 12.07
C GLY A 106 -2.50 2.62 11.81
N TRP A 107 -3.16 2.95 10.71
CA TRP A 107 -3.56 4.32 10.38
C TRP A 107 -4.48 4.90 11.46
N ALA A 108 -5.47 4.12 11.89
CA ALA A 108 -6.39 4.51 12.96
C ALA A 108 -5.66 4.67 14.30
N ASP A 109 -4.75 3.76 14.62
CA ASP A 109 -3.98 3.78 15.88
C ASP A 109 -3.12 5.04 15.99
N GLU A 110 -2.62 5.55 14.87
CA GLU A 110 -1.87 6.80 14.82
C GLU A 110 -2.78 8.04 14.95
N GLY A 111 -4.09 7.87 14.88
CA GLY A 111 -5.03 8.97 14.98
C GLY A 111 -5.16 9.79 13.69
N PHE A 112 -4.74 9.25 12.56
CA PHE A 112 -4.82 9.96 11.28
C PHE A 112 -6.23 9.91 10.69
N GLU A 113 -6.55 10.89 9.87
CA GLU A 113 -7.87 11.04 9.25
C GLU A 113 -8.10 10.00 8.15
N PHE A 114 -9.37 9.64 7.97
CA PHE A 114 -9.82 8.76 6.89
C PHE A 114 -10.58 9.55 5.83
N ALA A 115 -10.51 9.08 4.59
CA ALA A 115 -11.43 9.47 3.54
C ALA A 115 -12.52 8.40 3.42
N THR A 116 -13.66 8.75 2.89
CA THR A 116 -14.79 7.84 2.66
C THR A 116 -15.29 7.97 1.24
N GLY A 117 -16.06 6.97 0.79
CA GLY A 117 -16.59 6.93 -0.57
C GLY A 117 -15.62 6.27 -1.54
N SER A 118 -15.98 6.28 -2.80
CA SER A 118 -15.17 5.65 -3.85
C SER A 118 -14.07 6.53 -4.35
#